data_8948eb909055ad4dd5f17e1d36029e55
#
_entry.id   8948eb909055ad4dd5f17e1d36029e55
#
_cell.length_a   1.000
_cell.length_b   1.000
_cell.length_c   1.000
_cell.angle_alpha   90.00
_cell.angle_beta   90.00
_cell.angle_gamma   90.00
#
_symmetry.space_group_name_H-M   'P 1'
#
loop_
_entity.id
_entity.type
_entity.pdbx_description
1 polymer ?
#
loop_
_entity_poly.entity_id
_entity_poly.type
_entity_poly.pdbx_seq_one_letter_code
_entity_poly.pdbx_strand_id
1 'polypeptide(L)'
;LNRHRNGGMMVRSIMLLPAITGAWKNKSSGCFVGSIEEMWNVDLGKLQRPDLLADKTPRSINMIQIGNALNDKKLDPPIKSLFVWNSDVANCAPDTTSVRKGLERKDLFTVVHETFWTDSCDYADIVLPADTQLEHMDLHAPYGHYYFSLTQPAIKPLGESKSNQDLFRELAKYMGYKDKCFKETDESMIKNMIDPKHNPL
;
A
#
# COMPACT_ATOMS: atom_id res chain seq x y z
N LEU A 1 -17.19 9.22 -1.13
CA LEU A 1 -17.56 10.51 -1.73
C LEU A 1 -16.69 10.89 -2.93
N ASN A 2 -15.39 10.63 -2.93
CA ASN A 2 -14.45 11.11 -3.95
C ASN A 2 -13.99 10.07 -4.99
N ARG A 3 -14.33 8.78 -4.81
CA ARG A 3 -13.86 7.68 -5.68
C ARG A 3 -14.80 7.39 -6.85
N HIS A 4 -15.19 8.44 -7.58
CA HIS A 4 -15.99 8.34 -8.81
C HIS A 4 -15.70 9.53 -9.73
N ARG A 5 -16.25 9.50 -10.97
CA ARG A 5 -15.96 10.48 -12.03
C ARG A 5 -16.08 11.95 -11.58
N ASN A 6 -17.08 12.29 -10.75
CA ASN A 6 -17.32 13.66 -10.27
C ASN A 6 -16.84 13.89 -8.83
N GLY A 7 -16.04 12.99 -8.26
CA GLY A 7 -15.63 13.06 -6.85
C GLY A 7 -14.93 14.36 -6.48
N GLY A 8 -14.04 14.86 -7.34
CA GLY A 8 -13.36 16.13 -7.12
C GLY A 8 -14.33 17.33 -7.04
N MET A 9 -15.37 17.35 -7.88
CA MET A 9 -16.39 18.41 -7.85
C MET A 9 -17.25 18.34 -6.59
N MET A 10 -17.58 17.13 -6.12
CA MET A 10 -18.32 16.96 -4.86
C MET A 10 -17.51 17.46 -3.66
N VAL A 11 -16.23 17.10 -3.57
CA VAL A 11 -15.34 17.61 -2.50
C VAL A 11 -15.24 19.13 -2.58
N ARG A 12 -15.04 19.70 -3.77
CA ARG A 12 -15.01 21.17 -3.98
C ARG A 12 -16.29 21.82 -3.50
N SER A 13 -17.45 21.27 -3.82
CA SER A 13 -18.75 21.81 -3.39
C SER A 13 -18.90 21.83 -1.88
N ILE A 14 -18.46 20.78 -1.19
CA ILE A 14 -18.44 20.71 0.27
C ILE A 14 -17.48 21.75 0.85
N MET A 15 -16.29 21.89 0.27
CA MET A 15 -15.29 22.86 0.73
C MET A 15 -15.68 24.32 0.50
N LEU A 16 -16.66 24.61 -0.35
CA LEU A 16 -17.20 25.95 -0.52
C LEU A 16 -18.17 26.37 0.60
N LEU A 17 -18.74 25.42 1.34
CA LEU A 17 -19.68 25.75 2.43
C LEU A 17 -19.07 26.68 3.50
N PRO A 18 -17.84 26.46 3.99
CA PRO A 18 -17.19 27.39 4.91
C PRO A 18 -17.00 28.80 4.33
N ALA A 19 -16.80 28.93 3.02
CA ALA A 19 -16.69 30.22 2.37
C ALA A 19 -18.03 30.97 2.40
N ILE A 20 -19.13 30.28 2.08
CA ILE A 20 -20.49 30.86 2.06
C ILE A 20 -20.91 31.27 3.48
N THR A 21 -20.61 30.48 4.49
CA THR A 21 -20.94 30.78 5.90
C THR A 21 -19.97 31.77 6.55
N GLY A 22 -18.90 32.16 5.87
CA GLY A 22 -17.87 33.03 6.42
C GLY A 22 -16.99 32.36 7.50
N ALA A 23 -16.99 31.02 7.60
CA ALA A 23 -16.26 30.31 8.63
C ALA A 23 -14.74 30.55 8.54
N TRP A 24 -14.20 30.78 7.34
CA TRP A 24 -12.76 31.08 7.12
C TRP A 24 -12.27 32.36 7.82
N LYS A 25 -13.19 33.24 8.31
CA LYS A 25 -12.82 34.42 9.09
C LYS A 25 -12.36 34.08 10.52
N ASN A 26 -12.75 32.93 11.03
CA ASN A 26 -12.47 32.53 12.39
C ASN A 26 -11.18 31.70 12.42
N LYS A 27 -10.31 31.99 13.36
CA LYS A 27 -9.09 31.19 13.62
C LYS A 27 -9.51 29.76 14.00
N SER A 28 -8.87 28.75 13.43
CA SER A 28 -9.15 27.33 13.65
C SER A 28 -10.52 26.86 13.10
N SER A 29 -11.13 27.59 12.19
CA SER A 29 -12.37 27.21 11.51
C SER A 29 -12.13 27.02 10.01
N GLY A 30 -12.96 26.22 9.36
CA GLY A 30 -12.87 25.96 7.93
C GLY A 30 -13.19 24.51 7.57
N CYS A 31 -12.60 24.03 6.50
CA CYS A 31 -12.72 22.65 6.04
C CYS A 31 -11.34 22.13 5.62
N PHE A 32 -11.02 20.96 6.07
CA PHE A 32 -9.79 20.26 5.67
C PHE A 32 -10.13 19.01 4.85
N VAL A 33 -9.40 18.81 3.77
CA VAL A 33 -9.27 17.51 3.14
C VAL A 33 -7.97 16.91 3.68
N GLY A 34 -8.04 15.71 4.21
CA GLY A 34 -6.84 15.06 4.72
C GLY A 34 -5.83 14.83 3.59
N SER A 35 -4.78 15.63 3.54
CA SER A 35 -3.59 15.40 2.74
C SER A 35 -2.51 14.86 3.67
N ILE A 36 -2.42 13.55 3.72
CA ILE A 36 -1.54 12.85 4.65
C ILE A 36 -0.10 12.95 4.20
N GLU A 37 0.12 12.90 2.89
CA GLU A 37 1.44 12.88 2.28
C GLU A 37 2.26 14.14 2.61
N GLU A 38 1.59 15.29 2.73
CA GLU A 38 2.22 16.55 3.13
C GLU A 38 2.55 16.62 4.63
N MET A 39 1.92 15.76 5.43
CA MET A 39 2.14 15.68 6.88
C MET A 39 3.28 14.73 7.24
N TRP A 40 3.69 13.89 6.31
CA TRP A 40 4.74 12.90 6.54
C TRP A 40 6.09 13.46 6.13
N ASN A 41 6.81 13.94 7.10
CA ASN A 41 8.20 14.36 6.91
C ASN A 41 9.12 13.13 6.95
N VAL A 42 8.96 12.23 5.97
CA VAL A 42 9.73 10.98 5.85
C VAL A 42 10.34 10.88 4.46
N ASP A 43 11.55 10.36 4.39
CA ASP A 43 12.24 10.14 3.11
C ASP A 43 11.81 8.79 2.50
N LEU A 44 10.69 8.80 1.76
CA LEU A 44 10.19 7.63 1.06
C LEU A 44 11.18 7.11 0.00
N GLY A 45 12.03 7.95 -0.55
CA GLY A 45 13.02 7.54 -1.53
C GLY A 45 14.02 6.52 -0.98
N LYS A 46 14.33 6.61 0.31
CA LYS A 46 15.18 5.61 0.98
C LYS A 46 14.53 4.25 1.12
N LEU A 47 13.21 4.21 1.25
CA LEU A 47 12.47 2.96 1.33
C LEU A 47 12.24 2.34 -0.04
N GLN A 48 11.87 3.16 -1.01
CA GLN A 48 11.48 2.70 -2.35
C GLN A 48 12.66 2.28 -3.21
N ARG A 49 13.87 2.74 -2.91
CA ARG A 49 15.11 2.42 -3.63
C ARG A 49 14.97 2.50 -5.15
N PRO A 50 14.54 3.65 -5.69
CA PRO A 50 14.37 3.81 -7.14
C PRO A 50 15.68 3.61 -7.92
N ASP A 51 16.83 3.76 -7.26
CA ASP A 51 18.15 3.48 -7.81
C ASP A 51 18.32 2.01 -8.26
N LEU A 52 17.62 1.07 -7.65
CA LEU A 52 17.65 -0.34 -8.03
C LEU A 52 16.84 -0.65 -9.30
N LEU A 53 15.96 0.24 -9.71
CA LEU A 53 15.24 0.10 -10.98
C LEU A 53 16.14 0.39 -12.18
N ALA A 54 17.28 1.05 -11.98
CA ALA A 54 18.15 1.56 -13.03
C ALA A 54 17.32 2.38 -14.05
N ASP A 55 17.49 2.10 -15.35
CA ASP A 55 16.73 2.78 -16.43
C ASP A 55 15.38 2.09 -16.75
N LYS A 56 14.96 1.13 -15.94
CA LYS A 56 13.73 0.39 -16.17
C LYS A 56 12.55 1.13 -15.54
N THR A 57 11.58 1.48 -16.37
CA THR A 57 10.28 1.97 -15.90
C THR A 57 9.29 0.81 -15.90
N PRO A 58 8.92 0.27 -14.74
CA PRO A 58 7.92 -0.79 -14.69
C PRO A 58 6.58 -0.26 -15.15
N ARG A 59 5.84 -1.09 -15.89
CA ARG A 59 4.46 -0.77 -16.26
C ARG A 59 3.60 -0.63 -15.01
N SER A 60 2.89 0.49 -14.93
CA SER A 60 1.90 0.75 -13.88
C SER A 60 0.50 0.54 -14.42
N ILE A 61 -0.33 -0.18 -13.71
CA ILE A 61 -1.75 -0.38 -14.03
C ILE A 61 -2.57 0.30 -12.94
N ASN A 62 -3.51 1.15 -13.34
CA ASN A 62 -4.40 1.78 -12.38
C ASN A 62 -5.22 0.69 -11.66
N MET A 63 -5.27 0.73 -10.35
CA MET A 63 -5.96 -0.28 -9.51
C MET A 63 -7.43 -0.50 -9.91
N ILE A 64 -8.13 0.55 -10.36
CA ILE A 64 -9.51 0.43 -10.83
C ILE A 64 -9.65 -0.27 -12.20
N GLN A 65 -8.55 -0.51 -12.90
CA GLN A 65 -8.49 -1.19 -14.20
C GLN A 65 -7.95 -2.62 -14.08
N ILE A 66 -7.75 -3.12 -12.88
CA ILE A 66 -7.14 -4.44 -12.68
C ILE A 66 -7.96 -5.54 -13.38
N GLY A 67 -9.29 -5.51 -13.27
CA GLY A 67 -10.16 -6.47 -13.94
C GLY A 67 -9.98 -6.46 -15.45
N ASN A 68 -9.93 -5.27 -16.07
CA ASN A 68 -9.68 -5.12 -17.50
C ASN A 68 -8.28 -5.64 -17.87
N ALA A 69 -7.25 -5.26 -17.13
CA ALA A 69 -5.87 -5.66 -17.41
C ALA A 69 -5.66 -7.18 -17.31
N LEU A 70 -6.28 -7.82 -16.33
CA LEU A 70 -6.22 -9.28 -16.20
C LEU A 70 -6.89 -10.01 -17.37
N ASN A 71 -7.95 -9.44 -17.97
CA ASN A 71 -8.69 -10.07 -19.07
C ASN A 71 -8.25 -9.60 -20.47
N ASP A 72 -7.34 -8.62 -20.57
CA ASP A 72 -6.90 -8.09 -21.86
C ASP A 72 -5.90 -9.04 -22.53
N LYS A 73 -6.37 -9.71 -23.58
CA LYS A 73 -5.55 -10.61 -24.40
C LYS A 73 -4.51 -9.90 -25.25
N LYS A 74 -4.62 -8.57 -25.41
CA LYS A 74 -3.69 -7.76 -26.22
C LYS A 74 -2.62 -7.10 -25.36
N LEU A 75 -2.71 -7.24 -24.04
CA LEU A 75 -1.74 -6.67 -23.10
C LEU A 75 -0.36 -7.32 -23.30
N ASP A 76 0.64 -6.52 -23.64
CA ASP A 76 2.01 -6.97 -23.87
C ASP A 76 3.00 -6.26 -22.94
N PRO A 77 3.79 -6.99 -22.14
CA PRO A 77 3.66 -8.42 -21.85
C PRO A 77 2.39 -8.76 -21.07
N PRO A 78 1.82 -9.95 -21.23
CA PRO A 78 0.64 -10.36 -20.48
C PRO A 78 0.95 -10.54 -19.00
N ILE A 79 -0.05 -10.35 -18.13
CA ILE A 79 0.09 -10.63 -16.71
C ILE A 79 0.04 -12.15 -16.52
N LYS A 80 1.14 -12.73 -15.99
CA LYS A 80 1.29 -14.17 -15.74
C LYS A 80 1.40 -14.51 -14.25
N SER A 81 1.72 -13.53 -13.41
CA SER A 81 1.68 -13.68 -11.96
C SER A 81 1.10 -12.44 -11.31
N LEU A 82 0.43 -12.65 -10.19
CA LEU A 82 -0.14 -11.60 -9.35
C LEU A 82 0.27 -11.89 -7.90
N PHE A 83 0.89 -10.91 -7.27
CA PHE A 83 1.18 -10.95 -5.85
C PHE A 83 0.28 -9.94 -5.15
N VAL A 84 -0.59 -10.42 -4.29
CA VAL A 84 -1.54 -9.61 -3.52
C VAL A 84 -1.09 -9.60 -2.07
N TRP A 85 -0.86 -8.41 -1.52
CA TRP A 85 -0.59 -8.28 -0.10
C TRP A 85 -1.35 -7.06 0.45
N ASN A 86 -1.81 -7.19 1.66
CA ASN A 86 -2.51 -6.12 2.36
C ASN A 86 -3.73 -5.58 1.59
N SER A 87 -4.41 -6.44 0.82
CA SER A 87 -5.52 -6.04 -0.04
C SER A 87 -6.42 -7.24 -0.40
N ASP A 88 -7.73 -7.03 -0.39
CA ASP A 88 -8.71 -7.97 -0.91
C ASP A 88 -9.22 -7.51 -2.29
N VAL A 89 -8.45 -7.81 -3.32
CA VAL A 89 -8.75 -7.35 -4.69
C VAL A 89 -10.02 -7.97 -5.26
N ALA A 90 -10.37 -9.20 -4.86
CA ALA A 90 -11.57 -9.90 -5.32
C ALA A 90 -12.87 -9.26 -4.83
N ASN A 91 -12.81 -8.45 -3.77
CA ASN A 91 -13.97 -7.81 -3.16
C ASN A 91 -13.91 -6.28 -3.22
N CYS A 92 -12.72 -5.68 -3.03
CA CYS A 92 -12.58 -4.22 -2.92
C CYS A 92 -12.33 -3.51 -4.25
N ALA A 93 -11.85 -4.21 -5.29
CA ALA A 93 -11.60 -3.57 -6.57
C ALA A 93 -12.91 -3.36 -7.36
N PRO A 94 -13.07 -2.21 -8.05
CA PRO A 94 -14.23 -1.97 -8.91
C PRO A 94 -14.37 -3.01 -10.01
N ASP A 95 -15.61 -3.24 -10.47
CA ASP A 95 -15.95 -4.28 -11.45
C ASP A 95 -15.52 -5.68 -10.98
N THR A 96 -16.02 -6.06 -9.83
CA THR A 96 -15.73 -7.33 -9.15
C THR A 96 -15.89 -8.55 -10.09
N THR A 97 -16.87 -8.52 -10.98
CA THR A 97 -17.07 -9.59 -11.96
C THR A 97 -15.89 -9.77 -12.90
N SER A 98 -15.36 -8.69 -13.46
CA SER A 98 -14.19 -8.75 -14.32
C SER A 98 -12.93 -9.12 -13.53
N VAL A 99 -12.80 -8.66 -12.29
CA VAL A 99 -11.67 -9.03 -11.42
C VAL A 99 -11.68 -10.53 -11.15
N ARG A 100 -12.78 -11.09 -10.66
CA ARG A 100 -12.92 -12.52 -10.37
C ARG A 100 -12.67 -13.39 -11.60
N LYS A 101 -13.24 -13.01 -12.74
CA LYS A 101 -12.96 -13.67 -14.03
C LYS A 101 -11.47 -13.66 -14.39
N GLY A 102 -10.77 -12.56 -14.09
CA GLY A 102 -9.33 -12.45 -14.30
C GLY A 102 -8.54 -13.35 -13.36
N LEU A 103 -8.96 -13.46 -12.11
CA LEU A 103 -8.32 -14.32 -11.09
C LEU A 103 -8.53 -15.81 -11.36
N GLU A 104 -9.66 -16.21 -11.99
CA GLU A 104 -9.94 -17.59 -12.38
C GLU A 104 -9.11 -18.12 -13.55
N ARG A 105 -8.25 -17.28 -14.15
CA ARG A 105 -7.42 -17.67 -15.28
C ARG A 105 -6.41 -18.76 -14.88
N LYS A 106 -6.42 -19.87 -15.59
CA LYS A 106 -5.50 -21.00 -15.36
C LYS A 106 -4.02 -20.70 -15.69
N ASP A 107 -3.78 -19.64 -16.43
CA ASP A 107 -2.42 -19.21 -16.83
C ASP A 107 -1.91 -18.02 -15.98
N LEU A 108 -2.61 -17.67 -14.91
CA LEU A 108 -2.24 -16.67 -13.92
C LEU A 108 -1.82 -17.38 -12.62
N PHE A 109 -0.59 -17.18 -12.19
CA PHE A 109 -0.11 -17.64 -10.89
C PHE A 109 -0.37 -16.57 -9.84
N THR A 110 -1.20 -16.86 -8.84
CA THR A 110 -1.63 -15.89 -7.83
C THR A 110 -1.11 -16.27 -6.45
N VAL A 111 -0.42 -15.34 -5.80
CA VAL A 111 0.03 -15.45 -4.41
C VAL A 111 -0.68 -14.37 -3.59
N VAL A 112 -1.28 -14.76 -2.47
CA VAL A 112 -1.93 -13.84 -1.52
C VAL A 112 -1.20 -13.90 -0.18
N HIS A 113 -0.81 -12.74 0.36
CA HIS A 113 -0.26 -12.58 1.69
C HIS A 113 -1.22 -11.74 2.52
N GLU A 114 -1.92 -12.38 3.46
CA GLU A 114 -3.02 -11.75 4.19
C GLU A 114 -3.13 -12.29 5.63
N THR A 115 -3.61 -11.44 6.53
CA THR A 115 -3.82 -11.80 7.94
C THR A 115 -5.06 -12.67 8.12
N PHE A 116 -6.08 -12.46 7.31
CA PHE A 116 -7.34 -13.21 7.34
C PHE A 116 -7.59 -13.87 5.99
N TRP A 117 -8.36 -14.97 6.02
CA TRP A 117 -8.84 -15.56 4.77
C TRP A 117 -9.87 -14.66 4.13
N THR A 118 -9.50 -14.00 3.05
CA THR A 118 -10.37 -13.10 2.26
C THR A 118 -10.84 -13.78 0.98
N ASP A 119 -11.82 -13.18 0.29
CA ASP A 119 -12.30 -13.68 -1.01
C ASP A 119 -11.15 -13.84 -2.03
N SER A 120 -10.11 -13.03 -1.94
CA SER A 120 -8.92 -13.14 -2.81
C SER A 120 -8.15 -14.44 -2.58
N CYS A 121 -8.19 -15.01 -1.37
CA CYS A 121 -7.52 -16.27 -1.07
C CYS A 121 -8.15 -17.47 -1.81
N ASP A 122 -9.44 -17.40 -2.11
CA ASP A 122 -10.15 -18.47 -2.84
C ASP A 122 -9.66 -18.63 -4.29
N TYR A 123 -9.00 -17.63 -4.83
CA TYR A 123 -8.43 -17.62 -6.18
C TYR A 123 -6.89 -17.79 -6.19
N ALA A 124 -6.27 -17.96 -5.02
CA ALA A 124 -4.82 -18.02 -4.92
C ALA A 124 -4.29 -19.44 -5.14
N ASP A 125 -3.16 -19.55 -5.84
CA ASP A 125 -2.37 -20.79 -5.89
C ASP A 125 -1.58 -21.01 -4.61
N ILE A 126 -1.17 -19.91 -3.95
CA ILE A 126 -0.46 -19.93 -2.66
C ILE A 126 -1.02 -18.84 -1.76
N VAL A 127 -1.35 -19.21 -0.52
CA VAL A 127 -1.71 -18.27 0.54
C VAL A 127 -0.60 -18.30 1.60
N LEU A 128 -0.05 -17.13 1.89
CA LEU A 128 0.99 -16.93 2.90
C LEU A 128 0.39 -16.15 4.09
N PRO A 129 0.51 -16.65 5.32
CA PRO A 129 -0.04 -15.97 6.48
C PRO A 129 0.76 -14.69 6.82
N ALA A 130 0.07 -13.58 6.95
CA ALA A 130 0.63 -12.34 7.46
C ALA A 130 0.40 -12.21 8.97
N ASP A 131 1.32 -11.55 9.64
CA ASP A 131 1.18 -11.21 11.05
C ASP A 131 0.29 -9.96 11.24
N THR A 132 -0.06 -9.70 12.49
CA THR A 132 -0.86 -8.54 12.88
C THR A 132 0.02 -7.40 13.39
N GLN A 133 -0.54 -6.21 13.48
CA GLN A 133 0.13 -5.02 14.03
C GLN A 133 0.67 -5.19 15.46
N LEU A 134 0.24 -6.22 16.20
CA LEU A 134 0.73 -6.52 17.54
C LEU A 134 1.97 -7.41 17.53
N GLU A 135 2.34 -7.94 16.38
CA GLU A 135 3.35 -8.99 16.24
C GLU A 135 4.65 -8.48 15.61
N HIS A 136 4.64 -7.28 15.01
CA HIS A 136 5.83 -6.69 14.40
C HIS A 136 6.06 -5.24 14.83
N MET A 137 7.24 -4.72 14.51
CA MET A 137 7.58 -3.30 14.65
C MET A 137 7.08 -2.54 13.45
N ASP A 138 6.42 -1.40 13.67
CA ASP A 138 5.96 -0.53 12.59
C ASP A 138 5.94 0.93 13.03
N LEU A 139 5.94 1.83 12.04
CA LEU A 139 5.80 3.26 12.25
C LEU A 139 4.44 3.72 11.76
N HIS A 140 3.63 4.22 12.68
CA HIS A 140 2.30 4.74 12.38
C HIS A 140 2.31 6.25 12.23
N ALA A 141 1.76 6.72 11.12
CA ALA A 141 1.47 8.11 10.87
C ALA A 141 -0.06 8.28 10.74
N PRO A 142 -0.76 8.50 11.86
CA PRO A 142 -2.21 8.57 11.89
C PRO A 142 -2.74 9.86 11.26
N TYR A 143 -4.00 9.81 10.85
CA TYR A 143 -4.72 10.98 10.40
C TYR A 143 -5.02 11.95 11.55
N GLY A 144 -4.97 13.24 11.29
CA GLY A 144 -5.49 14.26 12.20
C GLY A 144 -4.50 14.84 13.21
N HIS A 145 -3.27 14.35 13.26
CA HIS A 145 -2.19 14.96 14.05
C HIS A 145 -0.80 14.68 13.47
N TYR A 146 0.21 15.40 13.95
CA TYR A 146 1.59 15.35 13.44
C TYR A 146 2.52 14.39 14.21
N TYR A 147 1.99 13.56 15.09
CA TYR A 147 2.79 12.63 15.87
C TYR A 147 2.97 11.31 15.13
N PHE A 148 4.20 10.82 15.08
CA PHE A 148 4.51 9.45 14.72
C PHE A 148 4.48 8.56 15.95
N SER A 149 3.94 7.36 15.80
CA SER A 149 3.93 6.35 16.87
C SER A 149 4.71 5.13 16.41
N LEU A 150 5.70 4.73 17.19
CA LEU A 150 6.43 3.49 16.98
C LEU A 150 5.71 2.36 17.72
N THR A 151 5.26 1.36 16.97
CA THR A 151 4.75 0.12 17.54
C THR A 151 5.88 -0.85 17.76
N GLN A 152 5.95 -1.42 18.95
CA GLN A 152 6.81 -2.54 19.28
C GLN A 152 5.97 -3.82 19.35
N PRO A 153 6.50 -4.99 18.94
CA PRO A 153 5.76 -6.22 19.05
C PRO A 153 5.39 -6.51 20.50
N ALA A 154 4.10 -6.67 20.76
CA ALA A 154 3.56 -7.01 22.07
C ALA A 154 3.46 -8.53 22.28
N ILE A 155 3.33 -9.28 21.20
CA ILE A 155 3.25 -10.73 21.19
C ILE A 155 4.14 -11.28 20.07
N LYS A 156 4.44 -12.57 20.10
CA LYS A 156 5.17 -13.26 19.04
C LYS A 156 4.21 -13.58 17.88
N PRO A 157 4.71 -13.57 16.64
CA PRO A 157 3.92 -14.02 15.47
C PRO A 157 3.33 -15.42 15.69
N LEU A 158 2.07 -15.57 15.28
CA LEU A 158 1.35 -16.83 15.43
C LEU A 158 1.70 -17.79 14.28
N GLY A 159 2.11 -19.01 14.62
CA GLY A 159 2.41 -20.05 13.64
C GLY A 159 3.55 -19.67 12.72
N GLU A 160 3.29 -19.64 11.41
CA GLU A 160 4.27 -19.28 10.37
C GLU A 160 4.03 -17.88 9.79
N SER A 161 3.18 -17.07 10.45
CA SER A 161 2.90 -15.70 10.00
C SER A 161 4.16 -14.83 10.01
N LYS A 162 4.25 -13.93 9.03
CA LYS A 162 5.39 -13.04 8.84
C LYS A 162 4.91 -11.64 8.53
N SER A 163 5.72 -10.66 8.92
CA SER A 163 5.53 -9.29 8.47
C SER A 163 5.77 -9.16 6.96
N ASN A 164 5.22 -8.12 6.35
CA ASN A 164 5.50 -7.81 4.96
C ASN A 164 7.03 -7.71 4.71
N GLN A 165 7.74 -7.05 5.61
CA GLN A 165 9.17 -6.82 5.50
C GLN A 165 9.94 -8.15 5.51
N ASP A 166 9.62 -9.05 6.43
CA ASP A 166 10.30 -10.35 6.52
C ASP A 166 9.98 -11.25 5.33
N LEU A 167 8.73 -11.22 4.87
CA LEU A 167 8.34 -11.94 3.67
C LEU A 167 9.17 -11.51 2.46
N PHE A 168 9.27 -10.19 2.21
CA PHE A 168 10.03 -9.70 1.06
C PHE A 168 11.54 -9.88 1.20
N ARG A 169 12.09 -9.84 2.42
CA ARG A 169 13.49 -10.21 2.69
C ARG A 169 13.78 -11.67 2.33
N GLU A 170 12.91 -12.58 2.76
CA GLU A 170 13.03 -14.00 2.41
C GLU A 170 12.86 -14.23 0.90
N LEU A 171 11.85 -13.63 0.30
CA LEU A 171 11.64 -13.74 -1.15
C LEU A 171 12.87 -13.25 -1.92
N ALA A 172 13.45 -12.12 -1.54
CA ALA A 172 14.67 -11.59 -2.14
C ALA A 172 15.85 -12.58 -2.00
N LYS A 173 15.97 -13.24 -0.85
CA LYS A 173 16.98 -14.28 -0.61
C LYS A 173 16.79 -15.46 -1.56
N TYR A 174 15.57 -15.98 -1.69
CA TYR A 174 15.28 -17.10 -2.60
C TYR A 174 15.47 -16.72 -4.07
N MET A 175 15.20 -15.46 -4.44
CA MET A 175 15.46 -14.93 -5.79
C MET A 175 16.95 -14.61 -6.04
N GLY A 176 17.80 -14.73 -5.04
CA GLY A 176 19.24 -14.51 -5.16
C GLY A 176 19.68 -13.04 -5.14
N TYR A 177 18.82 -12.11 -4.73
CA TYR A 177 19.18 -10.70 -4.56
C TYR A 177 20.15 -10.51 -3.38
N LYS A 178 21.18 -9.71 -3.58
CA LYS A 178 22.28 -9.54 -2.61
C LYS A 178 22.38 -8.11 -2.06
N ASP A 179 21.54 -7.20 -2.52
CA ASP A 179 21.58 -5.80 -2.15
C ASP A 179 21.36 -5.61 -0.65
N LYS A 180 22.03 -4.60 -0.10
CA LYS A 180 22.04 -4.35 1.35
C LYS A 180 20.66 -4.07 1.91
N CYS A 181 19.78 -3.42 1.14
CA CYS A 181 18.42 -3.08 1.55
C CYS A 181 17.59 -4.32 1.96
N PHE A 182 17.83 -5.48 1.35
CA PHE A 182 17.15 -6.73 1.74
C PHE A 182 17.70 -7.37 3.03
N LYS A 183 18.70 -6.76 3.66
CA LYS A 183 19.30 -7.21 4.92
C LYS A 183 19.12 -6.18 6.05
N GLU A 184 18.53 -5.04 5.75
CA GLU A 184 18.27 -4.01 6.76
C GLU A 184 17.19 -4.48 7.73
N THR A 185 17.36 -4.15 9.01
CA THR A 185 16.36 -4.38 10.05
C THR A 185 15.28 -3.29 9.99
N ASP A 186 14.09 -3.57 10.50
CA ASP A 186 13.00 -2.60 10.58
C ASP A 186 13.41 -1.34 11.34
N GLU A 187 14.15 -1.50 12.44
CA GLU A 187 14.69 -0.39 13.21
C GLU A 187 15.64 0.50 12.38
N SER A 188 16.51 -0.11 11.57
CA SER A 188 17.41 0.63 10.67
C SER A 188 16.63 1.37 9.59
N MET A 189 15.63 0.73 8.99
CA MET A 189 14.76 1.35 7.98
C MET A 189 14.02 2.55 8.54
N ILE A 190 13.41 2.41 9.73
CA ILE A 190 12.69 3.48 10.41
C ILE A 190 13.63 4.66 10.73
N LYS A 191 14.81 4.38 11.29
CA LYS A 191 15.81 5.41 11.59
C LYS A 191 16.25 6.18 10.33
N ASN A 192 16.49 5.47 9.24
CA ASN A 192 16.89 6.07 7.98
C ASN A 192 15.78 6.95 7.38
N MET A 193 14.54 6.56 7.55
CA MET A 193 13.37 7.27 7.04
C MET A 193 13.12 8.59 7.79
N ILE A 194 13.37 8.63 9.10
CA ILE A 194 13.07 9.76 9.98
C ILE A 194 14.31 10.65 10.21
N ASP A 195 15.42 10.43 9.52
CA ASP A 195 16.68 11.18 9.74
C ASP A 195 16.45 12.70 9.69
N PRO A 196 16.68 13.43 10.82
CA PRO A 196 16.42 14.87 10.92
C PRO A 196 17.26 15.72 9.95
N LYS A 197 18.36 15.20 9.43
CA LYS A 197 19.23 15.91 8.46
C LYS A 197 18.52 16.11 7.11
N HIS A 198 17.56 15.26 6.79
CA HIS A 198 16.77 15.35 5.56
C HIS A 198 15.42 15.99 5.79
N ASN A 199 15.00 16.11 7.03
CA ASN A 199 13.71 16.63 7.45
C ASN A 199 13.88 17.64 8.59
N PRO A 200 14.46 18.83 8.33
CA PRO A 200 14.52 19.89 9.33
C PRO A 200 13.08 20.28 9.70
N LEU A 201 12.73 20.13 10.97
CA LEU A 201 11.52 20.68 11.55
C LEU A 201 11.57 22.20 11.57
#